data_77f8f99712967aedaed4b563248b67dd
#
_entry.id   77f8f99712967aedaed4b563248b67dd
#
_cell.length_a   1.000
_cell.length_b   1.000
_cell.length_c   1.000
_cell.angle_alpha   90.00
_cell.angle_beta   90.00
_cell.angle_gamma   90.00
#
_symmetry.space_group_name_H-M   'P 1'
#
loop_
_entity.id
_entity.type
_entity.pdbx_description
1 polymer ?
#
loop_
_entity_poly.entity_id
_entity_poly.type
_entity_poly.pdbx_seq_one_letter_code
_entity_poly.pdbx_strand_id
1 'polypeptide(L)'
;MITPGKYVSFSQCNAPCYLSEEMFVESPLELAWEPTKPATPEQIYARVFRRMKPRTPLPSIEVQVRCYANANAQIRLEEGILRVRMADTLAGAPESVHEALAEILLAKLFRRPVPAASNDRYRRYLNRRDVRRSLDLVREIRGRKHVEPPQGKCFDLVELFEELNLRYFHGLMARPSLGWSKQASRTMLGHYDPPHNAIVISRIFDRPGMPRLAVEYVMYHEMLHLRHPAEERGARRCVHTRAFKDAEKRFERLKEAKALLRKLP
;
A
#
# COMPACT_ATOMS: atom_id res chain seq x y z
N MET A 1 -51.28 -9.24 24.14
CA MET A 1 -52.49 -9.07 23.30
C MET A 1 -52.05 -8.41 22.02
N ILE A 2 -52.13 -9.12 20.91
CA ILE A 2 -52.48 -8.73 19.55
C ILE A 2 -52.17 -9.92 18.66
N THR A 3 -53.19 -10.35 18.02
CA THR A 3 -53.46 -11.60 17.31
C THR A 3 -52.84 -11.65 15.92
N PRO A 4 -52.71 -12.86 15.29
CA PRO A 4 -52.13 -13.06 13.98
C PRO A 4 -53.22 -13.02 12.87
N GLY A 5 -52.82 -12.57 11.71
CA GLY A 5 -53.68 -12.45 10.51
C GLY A 5 -53.19 -13.31 9.34
N LYS A 6 -53.95 -14.33 9.11
CA LYS A 6 -54.57 -14.96 7.94
C LYS A 6 -53.70 -15.33 6.72
N TYR A 7 -53.51 -16.62 6.58
CA TYR A 7 -53.31 -17.38 5.36
C TYR A 7 -54.54 -17.31 4.43
N VAL A 8 -54.33 -17.15 3.15
CA VAL A 8 -55.34 -17.39 2.10
C VAL A 8 -54.81 -18.51 1.19
N SER A 9 -55.51 -19.63 1.27
CA SER A 9 -55.41 -20.75 0.38
C SER A 9 -56.23 -20.51 -0.89
N PHE A 10 -55.74 -20.85 -2.06
CA PHE A 10 -56.58 -21.03 -3.23
C PHE A 10 -56.42 -22.42 -3.80
N SER A 11 -57.59 -23.05 -3.87
CA SER A 11 -57.84 -24.42 -4.37
C SER A 11 -57.81 -24.51 -5.87
N GLN A 12 -57.31 -25.61 -6.35
CA GLN A 12 -57.62 -26.47 -7.50
C GLN A 12 -58.67 -25.97 -8.51
N CYS A 13 -58.29 -25.93 -9.79
CA CYS A 13 -59.17 -26.22 -10.91
C CYS A 13 -58.54 -27.29 -11.81
N ASN A 14 -59.18 -28.45 -11.82
CA ASN A 14 -58.98 -29.52 -12.77
C ASN A 14 -59.72 -29.16 -14.06
N ALA A 15 -59.08 -29.32 -15.22
CA ALA A 15 -59.67 -29.74 -16.46
C ALA A 15 -58.58 -30.23 -17.46
N PRO A 16 -58.83 -31.31 -18.18
CA PRO A 16 -57.85 -31.93 -19.09
C PRO A 16 -58.01 -31.38 -20.52
N CYS A 17 -56.89 -31.09 -21.18
CA CYS A 17 -56.88 -30.89 -22.63
C CYS A 17 -55.66 -31.58 -23.25
N TYR A 18 -55.96 -32.57 -23.98
CA TYR A 18 -55.47 -33.13 -25.25
C TYR A 18 -54.01 -32.83 -25.69
N LEU A 19 -53.37 -33.96 -25.97
CA LEU A 19 -52.13 -34.18 -26.71
C LEU A 19 -52.07 -33.40 -28.04
N SER A 20 -50.97 -32.70 -28.26
CA SER A 20 -50.35 -32.56 -29.55
C SER A 20 -48.83 -32.79 -29.37
N GLU A 21 -48.34 -33.86 -30.00
CA GLU A 21 -46.93 -34.14 -30.23
C GLU A 21 -46.38 -32.99 -31.11
N GLU A 22 -45.67 -32.07 -30.51
CA GLU A 22 -44.80 -31.16 -31.27
C GLU A 22 -43.36 -31.54 -31.00
N MET A 23 -42.70 -31.88 -32.11
CA MET A 23 -41.31 -32.26 -32.24
C MET A 23 -40.40 -31.32 -31.45
N PHE A 24 -39.70 -31.84 -30.46
CA PHE A 24 -38.51 -31.22 -29.87
C PHE A 24 -37.43 -31.15 -30.93
N VAL A 25 -37.30 -29.99 -31.55
CA VAL A 25 -36.09 -29.65 -32.28
C VAL A 25 -35.04 -29.34 -31.22
N GLU A 26 -34.14 -30.32 -31.01
CA GLU A 26 -32.91 -30.08 -30.22
C GLU A 26 -32.18 -28.90 -30.84
N SER A 27 -32.12 -27.81 -30.12
CA SER A 27 -31.30 -26.65 -30.43
C SER A 27 -29.85 -26.99 -30.08
N PRO A 28 -28.95 -27.11 -31.06
CA PRO A 28 -27.54 -27.41 -30.77
C PRO A 28 -26.77 -26.14 -30.53
N LEU A 29 -26.95 -25.49 -29.39
CA LEU A 29 -26.04 -24.39 -28.91
C LEU A 29 -26.13 -24.29 -27.38
N GLU A 30 -25.92 -25.37 -26.65
CA GLU A 30 -25.30 -25.24 -25.36
C GLU A 30 -23.79 -25.05 -25.58
N LEU A 31 -23.40 -23.80 -25.88
CA LEU A 31 -22.06 -23.33 -25.65
C LEU A 31 -21.85 -23.43 -24.13
N ALA A 32 -21.31 -24.57 -23.71
CA ALA A 32 -20.90 -24.78 -22.36
C ALA A 32 -19.94 -23.66 -21.97
N TRP A 33 -20.44 -22.66 -21.23
CA TRP A 33 -19.62 -21.71 -20.51
C TRP A 33 -18.86 -22.50 -19.45
N GLU A 34 -17.72 -23.08 -19.83
CA GLU A 34 -16.75 -23.51 -18.85
C GLU A 34 -16.09 -22.26 -18.27
N PRO A 35 -16.26 -21.96 -16.98
CA PRO A 35 -15.53 -20.86 -16.37
C PRO A 35 -14.05 -21.17 -16.51
N THR A 36 -13.38 -20.43 -17.38
CA THR A 36 -11.92 -20.56 -17.57
C THR A 36 -11.26 -20.41 -16.22
N LYS A 37 -10.66 -21.50 -15.73
CA LYS A 37 -9.95 -21.55 -14.45
C LYS A 37 -8.93 -20.39 -14.43
N PRO A 38 -8.92 -19.52 -13.40
CA PRO A 38 -8.02 -18.39 -13.38
C PRO A 38 -6.57 -18.86 -13.53
N ALA A 39 -5.81 -18.17 -14.36
CA ALA A 39 -4.42 -18.53 -14.64
C ALA A 39 -3.59 -18.52 -13.34
N THR A 40 -2.79 -19.56 -13.14
CA THR A 40 -1.88 -19.59 -11.99
C THR A 40 -0.79 -18.50 -12.13
N PRO A 41 -0.20 -18.04 -11.02
CA PRO A 41 0.91 -17.08 -11.09
C PRO A 41 2.03 -17.56 -12.02
N GLU A 42 2.40 -18.83 -11.99
CA GLU A 42 3.44 -19.40 -12.85
C GLU A 42 3.08 -19.26 -14.33
N GLN A 43 1.82 -19.52 -14.70
CA GLN A 43 1.32 -19.37 -16.06
C GLN A 43 1.37 -17.91 -16.52
N ILE A 44 1.05 -16.97 -15.62
CA ILE A 44 1.12 -15.53 -15.89
C ILE A 44 2.57 -15.12 -16.15
N TYR A 45 3.52 -15.51 -15.29
CA TYR A 45 4.94 -15.22 -15.49
C TYR A 45 5.49 -15.86 -16.76
N ALA A 46 5.07 -17.09 -17.11
CA ALA A 46 5.46 -17.74 -18.35
C ALA A 46 4.97 -16.98 -19.59
N ARG A 47 3.72 -16.54 -19.58
CA ARG A 47 3.12 -15.74 -20.66
C ARG A 47 3.87 -14.41 -20.85
N VAL A 48 4.12 -13.69 -19.75
CA VAL A 48 4.83 -12.41 -19.80
C VAL A 48 6.30 -12.59 -20.23
N PHE A 49 6.96 -13.63 -19.74
CA PHE A 49 8.34 -13.95 -20.13
C PHE A 49 8.44 -14.21 -21.65
N ARG A 50 7.58 -15.05 -22.21
CA ARG A 50 7.57 -15.32 -23.67
C ARG A 50 7.33 -14.06 -24.49
N ARG A 51 6.44 -13.18 -24.04
CA ARG A 51 6.18 -11.88 -24.69
C ARG A 51 7.41 -10.96 -24.67
N MET A 52 8.16 -10.94 -23.56
CA MET A 52 9.34 -10.07 -23.40
C MET A 52 10.61 -10.66 -24.04
N LYS A 53 10.71 -11.97 -24.10
CA LYS A 53 11.91 -12.71 -24.57
C LYS A 53 11.50 -13.88 -25.51
N PRO A 54 10.91 -13.57 -26.69
CA PRO A 54 10.35 -14.62 -27.56
C PRO A 54 11.39 -15.61 -28.12
N ARG A 55 12.66 -15.20 -28.19
CA ARG A 55 13.76 -16.03 -28.70
C ARG A 55 14.54 -16.75 -27.60
N THR A 56 14.16 -16.60 -26.34
CA THR A 56 14.86 -17.22 -25.20
C THR A 56 14.04 -18.42 -24.71
N PRO A 57 14.65 -19.58 -24.47
CA PRO A 57 13.95 -20.71 -23.88
C PRO A 57 13.26 -20.32 -22.56
N LEU A 58 12.05 -20.84 -22.33
CA LEU A 58 11.32 -20.57 -21.12
C LEU A 58 12.01 -21.25 -19.95
N PRO A 59 12.45 -20.53 -18.90
CA PRO A 59 12.99 -21.14 -17.71
C PRO A 59 11.88 -21.87 -16.93
N SER A 60 12.27 -22.78 -16.06
CA SER A 60 11.34 -23.28 -15.02
C SER A 60 10.93 -22.14 -14.12
N ILE A 61 9.64 -22.04 -13.79
CA ILE A 61 9.10 -20.92 -12.99
C ILE A 61 8.58 -21.45 -11.67
N GLU A 62 9.12 -20.90 -10.59
CA GLU A 62 8.71 -21.18 -9.22
C GLU A 62 8.18 -19.91 -8.57
N VAL A 63 6.92 -19.92 -8.12
CA VAL A 63 6.32 -18.80 -7.38
C VAL A 63 6.12 -19.21 -5.93
N GLN A 64 6.76 -18.46 -5.03
CA GLN A 64 6.67 -18.67 -3.58
C GLN A 64 5.95 -17.50 -2.93
N VAL A 65 4.85 -17.80 -2.25
CA VAL A 65 4.15 -16.84 -1.39
C VAL A 65 4.82 -16.82 -0.02
N ARG A 66 5.12 -15.63 0.50
CA ARG A 66 5.80 -15.41 1.78
C ARG A 66 5.07 -14.38 2.62
N CYS A 67 5.09 -14.60 3.93
CA CYS A 67 4.53 -13.66 4.90
C CYS A 67 5.47 -12.46 5.09
N TYR A 68 5.32 -11.43 4.25
CA TYR A 68 6.04 -10.17 4.40
C TYR A 68 5.21 -9.16 5.20
N ALA A 69 5.90 -8.18 5.81
CA ALA A 69 5.25 -7.05 6.49
C ALA A 69 4.71 -5.98 5.52
N ASN A 70 4.93 -6.13 4.22
CA ASN A 70 4.47 -5.20 3.18
C ASN A 70 4.26 -5.94 1.87
N ALA A 71 3.72 -5.24 0.85
CA ALA A 71 3.53 -5.78 -0.49
C ALA A 71 4.86 -5.94 -1.25
N ASN A 72 5.76 -6.76 -0.73
CA ASN A 72 7.05 -7.02 -1.34
C ASN A 72 6.95 -8.12 -2.39
N ALA A 73 7.71 -7.95 -3.49
CA ALA A 73 7.90 -8.98 -4.51
C ALA A 73 9.34 -8.90 -5.06
N GLN A 74 9.92 -10.06 -5.27
CA GLN A 74 11.29 -10.21 -5.75
C GLN A 74 11.34 -11.28 -6.83
N ILE A 75 12.25 -11.13 -7.78
CA ILE A 75 12.49 -12.08 -8.85
C ILE A 75 13.99 -12.32 -9.01
N ARG A 76 14.38 -13.58 -9.25
CA ARG A 76 15.73 -13.98 -9.57
C ARG A 76 15.71 -15.03 -10.66
N LEU A 77 16.72 -15.06 -11.51
CA LEU A 77 16.95 -16.10 -12.48
C LEU A 77 18.31 -16.73 -12.17
N GLU A 78 18.26 -17.96 -11.69
CA GLU A 78 19.44 -18.73 -11.26
C GLU A 78 19.32 -20.14 -11.84
N GLU A 79 20.36 -20.65 -12.48
CA GLU A 79 20.43 -22.02 -13.00
C GLU A 79 19.25 -22.44 -13.89
N GLY A 80 18.75 -21.52 -14.72
CA GLY A 80 17.59 -21.78 -15.59
C GLY A 80 16.24 -21.79 -14.88
N ILE A 81 16.21 -21.45 -13.59
CA ILE A 81 14.98 -21.37 -12.77
C ILE A 81 14.67 -19.90 -12.47
N LEU A 82 13.48 -19.47 -12.85
CA LEU A 82 12.94 -18.14 -12.51
C LEU A 82 12.19 -18.21 -11.19
N ARG A 83 12.85 -17.82 -10.10
CA ARG A 83 12.26 -17.82 -8.76
C ARG A 83 11.61 -16.47 -8.46
N VAL A 84 10.32 -16.50 -8.20
CA VAL A 84 9.53 -15.35 -7.79
C VAL A 84 9.10 -15.53 -6.34
N ARG A 85 9.38 -14.53 -5.50
CA ARG A 85 8.85 -14.48 -4.13
C ARG A 85 7.94 -13.27 -4.02
N MET A 86 6.72 -13.47 -3.58
CA MET A 86 5.77 -12.37 -3.40
C MET A 86 5.06 -12.46 -2.05
N ALA A 87 4.58 -11.31 -1.58
CA ALA A 87 3.82 -11.22 -0.35
C ALA A 87 2.49 -11.97 -0.47
N ASP A 88 2.08 -12.62 0.61
CA ASP A 88 0.78 -13.28 0.74
C ASP A 88 -0.40 -12.29 0.56
N THR A 89 -0.20 -11.03 0.94
CA THR A 89 -1.16 -9.94 0.69
C THR A 89 -1.43 -9.67 -0.80
N LEU A 90 -0.57 -10.15 -1.70
CA LEU A 90 -0.75 -10.04 -3.14
C LEU A 90 -1.37 -11.30 -3.76
N ALA A 91 -1.45 -12.41 -3.04
CA ALA A 91 -1.91 -13.69 -3.58
C ALA A 91 -3.35 -13.63 -4.12
N GLY A 92 -4.24 -12.87 -3.45
CA GLY A 92 -5.62 -12.63 -3.88
C GLY A 92 -5.82 -11.50 -4.89
N ALA A 93 -4.73 -10.96 -5.47
CA ALA A 93 -4.85 -9.88 -6.45
C ALA A 93 -5.45 -10.40 -7.78
N PRO A 94 -6.20 -9.57 -8.53
CA PRO A 94 -6.70 -9.91 -9.85
C PRO A 94 -5.57 -10.30 -10.83
N GLU A 95 -5.87 -11.18 -11.79
CA GLU A 95 -4.90 -11.65 -12.81
C GLU A 95 -4.18 -10.48 -13.49
N SER A 96 -4.93 -9.43 -13.85
CA SER A 96 -4.37 -8.23 -14.48
C SER A 96 -3.33 -7.49 -13.62
N VAL A 97 -3.42 -7.62 -12.29
CA VAL A 97 -2.45 -7.04 -11.34
C VAL A 97 -1.22 -7.94 -11.25
N HIS A 98 -1.41 -9.26 -11.23
CA HIS A 98 -0.31 -10.23 -11.30
C HIS A 98 0.47 -10.09 -12.61
N GLU A 99 -0.21 -9.86 -13.74
CA GLU A 99 0.43 -9.60 -15.04
C GLU A 99 1.27 -8.32 -14.99
N ALA A 100 0.70 -7.22 -14.46
CA ALA A 100 1.44 -5.98 -14.28
C ALA A 100 2.66 -6.14 -13.36
N LEU A 101 2.54 -6.89 -12.27
CA LEU A 101 3.65 -7.20 -11.39
C LEU A 101 4.74 -8.02 -12.09
N ALA A 102 4.35 -9.03 -12.88
CA ALA A 102 5.28 -9.84 -13.68
C ALA A 102 6.05 -8.97 -14.68
N GLU A 103 5.37 -8.05 -15.40
CA GLU A 103 6.03 -7.10 -16.31
C GLU A 103 7.02 -6.21 -15.59
N ILE A 104 6.65 -5.65 -14.43
CA ILE A 104 7.53 -4.80 -13.63
C ILE A 104 8.78 -5.56 -13.19
N LEU A 105 8.61 -6.78 -12.65
CA LEU A 105 9.72 -7.56 -12.12
C LEU A 105 10.65 -8.06 -13.22
N LEU A 106 10.11 -8.58 -14.33
CA LEU A 106 10.88 -9.03 -15.47
C LEU A 106 11.60 -7.87 -16.17
N ALA A 107 10.95 -6.70 -16.31
CA ALA A 107 11.60 -5.51 -16.85
C ALA A 107 12.83 -5.12 -16.01
N LYS A 108 12.69 -5.11 -14.68
CA LYS A 108 13.81 -4.84 -13.75
C LYS A 108 14.91 -5.90 -13.85
N LEU A 109 14.55 -7.19 -13.89
CA LEU A 109 15.49 -8.30 -14.02
C LEU A 109 16.35 -8.15 -15.28
N PHE A 110 15.73 -7.78 -16.40
CA PHE A 110 16.40 -7.61 -17.68
C PHE A 110 16.90 -6.18 -17.94
N ARG A 111 16.89 -5.30 -16.93
CA ARG A 111 17.31 -3.90 -17.01
C ARG A 111 16.64 -3.14 -18.16
N ARG A 112 15.35 -3.41 -18.38
CA ARG A 112 14.52 -2.72 -19.36
C ARG A 112 13.65 -1.66 -18.67
N PRO A 113 13.21 -0.61 -19.38
CA PRO A 113 12.25 0.34 -18.84
C PRO A 113 10.95 -0.39 -18.49
N VAL A 114 10.41 -0.05 -17.30
CA VAL A 114 9.13 -0.61 -16.84
C VAL A 114 7.99 0.11 -17.57
N PRO A 115 7.02 -0.62 -18.19
CA PRO A 115 5.88 -0.01 -18.83
C PRO A 115 5.07 0.85 -17.86
N ALA A 116 4.76 2.09 -18.26
CA ALA A 116 4.02 3.02 -17.40
C ALA A 116 2.63 2.48 -17.03
N ALA A 117 1.95 1.84 -17.98
CA ALA A 117 0.62 1.23 -17.77
C ALA A 117 0.64 0.15 -16.69
N SER A 118 1.68 -0.68 -16.63
CA SER A 118 1.85 -1.74 -15.63
C SER A 118 2.14 -1.15 -14.25
N ASN A 119 3.01 -0.14 -14.18
CA ASN A 119 3.24 0.61 -12.95
C ASN A 119 1.95 1.25 -12.42
N ASP A 120 1.18 1.89 -13.29
CA ASP A 120 -0.05 2.57 -12.90
C ASP A 120 -1.13 1.59 -12.44
N ARG A 121 -1.29 0.45 -13.14
CA ARG A 121 -2.22 -0.62 -12.75
C ARG A 121 -1.88 -1.18 -11.38
N TYR A 122 -0.62 -1.52 -11.16
CA TYR A 122 -0.15 -2.07 -9.89
C TYR A 122 -0.32 -1.06 -8.73
N ARG A 123 0.04 0.21 -8.96
CA ARG A 123 -0.12 1.28 -7.96
C ARG A 123 -1.59 1.56 -7.63
N ARG A 124 -2.49 1.60 -8.63
CA ARG A 124 -3.93 1.77 -8.40
C ARG A 124 -4.47 0.66 -7.51
N TYR A 125 -4.07 -0.59 -7.75
CA TYR A 125 -4.46 -1.71 -6.89
C TYR A 125 -3.98 -1.53 -5.46
N LEU A 126 -2.71 -1.22 -5.23
CA LEU A 126 -2.16 -0.99 -3.90
C LEU A 126 -2.80 0.20 -3.18
N ASN A 127 -3.31 1.18 -3.93
CA ASN A 127 -3.95 2.38 -3.39
C ASN A 127 -5.45 2.20 -3.11
N ARG A 128 -6.06 1.05 -3.43
CA ARG A 128 -7.44 0.77 -3.04
C ARG A 128 -7.56 0.76 -1.52
N ARG A 129 -8.68 1.29 -1.02
CA ARG A 129 -8.91 1.43 0.44
C ARG A 129 -8.86 0.10 1.18
N ASP A 130 -9.47 -0.95 0.60
CA ASP A 130 -9.50 -2.31 1.15
C ASP A 130 -8.09 -2.90 1.23
N VAL A 131 -7.33 -2.82 0.12
CA VAL A 131 -5.96 -3.33 0.03
C VAL A 131 -5.03 -2.58 0.99
N ARG A 132 -5.11 -1.26 1.04
CA ARG A 132 -4.30 -0.46 1.97
C ARG A 132 -4.57 -0.79 3.42
N ARG A 133 -5.85 -0.87 3.80
CA ARG A 133 -6.21 -1.24 5.18
C ARG A 133 -5.62 -2.60 5.55
N SER A 134 -5.69 -3.58 4.64
CA SER A 134 -5.09 -4.89 4.86
C SER A 134 -3.56 -4.81 4.97
N LEU A 135 -2.90 -4.02 4.11
CA LEU A 135 -1.45 -3.83 4.16
C LEU A 135 -1.01 -3.11 5.43
N ASP A 136 -1.75 -2.12 5.90
CA ASP A 136 -1.44 -1.38 7.13
C ASP A 136 -1.60 -2.29 8.36
N LEU A 137 -2.66 -3.12 8.43
CA LEU A 137 -2.82 -4.14 9.47
C LEU A 137 -1.68 -5.17 9.47
N VAL A 138 -1.30 -5.68 8.28
CA VAL A 138 -0.20 -6.63 8.17
C VAL A 138 1.12 -6.00 8.61
N ARG A 139 1.33 -4.73 8.28
CA ARG A 139 2.52 -3.98 8.71
C ARG A 139 2.55 -3.76 10.22
N GLU A 140 1.40 -3.43 10.82
CA GLU A 140 1.26 -3.30 12.27
C GLU A 140 1.60 -4.60 12.99
N ILE A 141 1.07 -5.74 12.51
CA ILE A 141 1.26 -7.05 13.16
C ILE A 141 2.65 -7.63 12.90
N ARG A 142 3.16 -7.56 11.67
CA ARG A 142 4.40 -8.22 11.24
C ARG A 142 5.60 -7.28 11.13
N GLY A 143 5.36 -5.97 11.04
CA GLY A 143 6.41 -4.97 10.96
C GLY A 143 7.11 -4.82 12.31
N ARG A 144 8.45 -4.86 12.30
CA ARG A 144 9.26 -4.53 13.48
C ARG A 144 9.89 -3.16 13.26
N LYS A 145 9.39 -2.17 13.98
CA LYS A 145 10.00 -0.85 13.96
C LYS A 145 10.91 -0.70 15.16
N HIS A 146 12.21 -0.74 14.91
CA HIS A 146 13.19 -0.38 15.91
C HIS A 146 13.32 1.14 15.92
N VAL A 147 12.81 1.75 16.96
CA VAL A 147 12.92 3.17 17.23
C VAL A 147 13.73 3.32 18.51
N GLU A 148 14.78 4.12 18.44
CA GLU A 148 15.56 4.43 19.65
C GLU A 148 14.74 5.37 20.56
N PRO A 149 15.01 5.37 21.87
CA PRO A 149 14.30 6.22 22.83
C PRO A 149 14.19 7.68 22.38
N PRO A 150 13.10 8.41 22.75
CA PRO A 150 12.92 9.81 22.38
C PRO A 150 13.92 10.73 23.08
N GLN A 151 14.51 10.32 24.21
CA GLN A 151 15.55 11.05 24.91
C GLN A 151 16.86 10.93 24.14
N GLY A 152 17.27 12.01 23.51
CA GLY A 152 18.56 12.11 22.84
C GLY A 152 19.67 12.63 23.76
N LYS A 153 20.85 12.87 23.19
CA LYS A 153 21.98 13.48 23.90
C LYS A 153 21.81 15.00 24.06
N CYS A 154 21.21 15.64 23.07
CA CYS A 154 21.05 17.09 22.99
C CYS A 154 19.59 17.54 23.01
N PHE A 155 18.66 16.68 22.56
CA PHE A 155 17.24 17.00 22.48
C PHE A 155 16.39 15.86 23.01
N ASP A 156 15.29 16.23 23.69
CA ASP A 156 14.19 15.31 24.03
C ASP A 156 13.04 15.56 23.03
N LEU A 157 12.70 14.49 22.27
CA LEU A 157 11.61 14.58 21.28
C LEU A 157 10.23 14.72 21.92
N VAL A 158 10.06 14.29 23.18
CA VAL A 158 8.81 14.43 23.92
C VAL A 158 8.59 15.91 24.24
N GLU A 159 9.59 16.57 24.81
CA GLU A 159 9.51 18.01 25.11
C GLU A 159 9.25 18.82 23.83
N LEU A 160 9.99 18.57 22.76
CA LEU A 160 9.80 19.22 21.48
C LEU A 160 8.39 19.03 20.92
N PHE A 161 7.86 17.81 21.00
CA PHE A 161 6.49 17.51 20.55
C PHE A 161 5.46 18.30 21.35
N GLU A 162 5.54 18.28 22.68
CA GLU A 162 4.55 18.95 23.54
C GLU A 162 4.58 20.48 23.36
N GLU A 163 5.75 21.09 23.23
CA GLU A 163 5.86 22.51 22.94
C GLU A 163 5.24 22.89 21.59
N LEU A 164 5.53 22.11 20.55
CA LEU A 164 4.98 22.34 19.22
C LEU A 164 3.48 22.05 19.19
N ASN A 165 3.01 21.03 19.91
CA ASN A 165 1.61 20.70 20.07
C ASN A 165 0.86 21.88 20.71
N LEU A 166 1.38 22.43 21.78
CA LEU A 166 0.77 23.60 22.43
C LEU A 166 0.76 24.81 21.50
N ARG A 167 1.88 25.10 20.82
CA ARG A 167 2.06 26.28 19.97
C ARG A 167 1.21 26.28 18.71
N TYR A 168 1.12 25.13 18.02
CA TYR A 168 0.52 25.05 16.68
C TYR A 168 -0.78 24.25 16.63
N PHE A 169 -1.03 23.40 17.62
CA PHE A 169 -2.19 22.48 17.65
C PHE A 169 -3.03 22.63 18.91
N HIS A 170 -2.81 23.66 19.70
CA HIS A 170 -3.57 23.97 20.94
C HIS A 170 -3.52 22.85 21.99
N GLY A 171 -2.49 22.02 21.97
CA GLY A 171 -2.37 20.87 22.88
C GLY A 171 -3.33 19.71 22.57
N LEU A 172 -4.05 19.77 21.43
CA LEU A 172 -5.11 18.81 21.11
C LEU A 172 -4.64 17.56 20.35
N MET A 173 -3.36 17.49 20.00
CA MET A 173 -2.83 16.34 19.28
C MET A 173 -2.41 15.24 20.24
N ALA A 174 -3.00 14.04 20.09
CA ALA A 174 -2.56 12.88 20.85
C ALA A 174 -1.12 12.52 20.43
N ARG A 175 -0.25 12.33 21.42
CA ARG A 175 1.17 12.02 21.18
C ARG A 175 1.32 10.62 20.61
N PRO A 176 1.95 10.47 19.42
CA PRO A 176 2.33 9.19 18.86
C PRO A 176 3.56 8.62 19.60
N SER A 177 3.98 7.41 19.24
CA SER A 177 5.30 6.92 19.63
C SER A 177 6.37 7.83 19.00
N LEU A 178 7.31 8.32 19.81
CA LEU A 178 8.41 9.18 19.35
C LEU A 178 9.75 8.48 19.52
N GLY A 179 10.66 8.73 18.60
CA GLY A 179 12.02 8.25 18.80
C GLY A 179 13.00 8.66 17.71
N TRP A 180 14.25 8.40 18.00
CA TRP A 180 15.36 8.66 17.10
C TRP A 180 15.57 7.51 16.13
N SER A 181 16.03 7.79 14.92
CA SER A 181 16.49 6.75 14.01
C SER A 181 17.78 6.11 14.54
N LYS A 182 17.96 4.82 14.23
CA LYS A 182 19.19 4.09 14.62
C LYS A 182 20.46 4.71 14.00
N GLN A 183 20.35 5.18 12.75
CA GLN A 183 21.46 5.78 12.02
C GLN A 183 21.13 7.23 11.64
N ALA A 184 22.15 8.08 11.58
CA ALA A 184 22.03 9.42 11.05
C ALA A 184 21.76 9.37 9.55
N SER A 185 20.74 10.08 9.08
CA SER A 185 20.37 10.17 7.66
C SER A 185 20.18 11.62 7.25
N ARG A 186 20.75 11.98 6.09
CA ARG A 186 20.55 13.29 5.44
C ARG A 186 19.39 13.28 4.45
N THR A 187 19.05 12.11 3.92
CA THR A 187 18.00 11.97 2.91
C THR A 187 16.63 11.75 3.54
N MET A 188 16.58 11.14 4.72
CA MET A 188 15.37 10.95 5.51
C MET A 188 15.55 11.64 6.86
N LEU A 189 15.14 12.90 6.94
CA LEU A 189 15.30 13.74 8.13
C LEU A 189 14.28 13.40 9.22
N GLY A 190 13.10 12.97 8.82
CA GLY A 190 12.03 12.48 9.68
C GLY A 190 11.06 11.64 8.86
N HIS A 191 10.20 10.89 9.53
CA HIS A 191 9.04 10.28 8.92
C HIS A 191 7.97 9.93 9.96
N TYR A 192 6.72 10.12 9.59
CA TYR A 192 5.58 9.57 10.29
C TYR A 192 5.21 8.22 9.70
N ASP A 193 4.99 7.23 10.55
CA ASP A 193 4.56 5.88 10.20
C ASP A 193 3.14 5.63 10.69
N PRO A 194 2.12 5.77 9.82
CA PRO A 194 0.72 5.64 10.22
C PRO A 194 0.37 4.30 10.87
N PRO A 195 0.81 3.12 10.33
CA PRO A 195 0.46 1.82 10.93
C PRO A 195 0.93 1.64 12.36
N HIS A 196 2.06 2.20 12.73
CA HIS A 196 2.60 2.11 14.09
C HIS A 196 2.31 3.37 14.92
N ASN A 197 1.61 4.35 14.34
CA ASN A 197 1.41 5.68 14.93
C ASN A 197 2.70 6.22 15.56
N ALA A 198 3.76 6.29 14.77
CA ALA A 198 5.09 6.66 15.24
C ALA A 198 5.74 7.75 14.39
N ILE A 199 6.35 8.74 15.06
CA ILE A 199 7.24 9.72 14.45
C ILE A 199 8.69 9.33 14.78
N VAL A 200 9.52 9.24 13.76
CA VAL A 200 10.94 8.98 13.89
C VAL A 200 11.73 10.14 13.30
N ILE A 201 12.61 10.75 14.10
CA ILE A 201 13.48 11.83 13.67
C ILE A 201 14.90 11.29 13.45
N SER A 202 15.58 11.78 12.43
CA SER A 202 16.95 11.37 12.14
C SER A 202 17.91 11.76 13.26
N ARG A 203 18.74 10.79 13.69
CA ARG A 203 19.79 11.03 14.69
C ARG A 203 20.84 12.07 14.27
N ILE A 204 20.85 12.47 12.99
CA ILE A 204 21.70 13.58 12.51
C ILE A 204 21.48 14.88 13.29
N PHE A 205 20.27 15.06 13.86
CA PHE A 205 19.93 16.24 14.66
C PHE A 205 20.37 16.17 16.11
N ASP A 206 20.61 14.96 16.65
CA ASP A 206 20.95 14.77 18.06
C ASP A 206 22.46 14.92 18.32
N ARG A 207 22.97 16.14 18.13
CA ARG A 207 24.39 16.47 18.28
C ARG A 207 24.60 17.89 18.79
N PRO A 208 25.71 18.17 19.47
CA PRO A 208 26.07 19.52 19.90
C PRO A 208 26.15 20.49 18.73
N GLY A 209 25.69 21.72 18.97
CA GLY A 209 25.69 22.79 17.97
C GLY A 209 24.59 22.70 16.89
N MET A 210 23.72 21.69 16.93
CA MET A 210 22.57 21.62 16.06
C MET A 210 21.55 22.70 16.43
N PRO A 211 21.16 23.58 15.49
CA PRO A 211 20.14 24.60 15.75
C PRO A 211 18.79 23.93 16.10
N ARG A 212 18.22 24.24 17.28
CA ARG A 212 16.92 23.73 17.73
C ARG A 212 15.82 23.95 16.69
N LEU A 213 15.81 25.11 16.01
CA LEU A 213 14.85 25.44 14.97
C LEU A 213 14.79 24.41 13.84
N ALA A 214 15.91 23.77 13.49
CA ALA A 214 15.95 22.74 12.47
C ALA A 214 15.21 21.46 12.93
N VAL A 215 15.41 21.07 14.18
CA VAL A 215 14.75 19.88 14.77
C VAL A 215 13.26 20.13 14.96
N GLU A 216 12.89 21.33 15.48
CA GLU A 216 11.50 21.75 15.64
C GLU A 216 10.75 21.73 14.32
N TYR A 217 11.35 22.23 13.26
CA TYR A 217 10.69 22.22 11.95
C TYR A 217 10.46 20.80 11.40
N VAL A 218 11.43 19.92 11.53
CA VAL A 218 11.25 18.52 11.09
C VAL A 218 10.19 17.84 11.93
N MET A 219 10.20 18.02 13.25
CA MET A 219 9.14 17.48 14.13
C MET A 219 7.76 18.04 13.74
N TYR A 220 7.63 19.33 13.54
CA TYR A 220 6.39 19.98 13.10
C TYR A 220 5.90 19.42 11.77
N HIS A 221 6.81 19.19 10.80
CA HIS A 221 6.48 18.59 9.50
C HIS A 221 5.89 17.19 9.66
N GLU A 222 6.49 16.35 10.52
CA GLU A 222 5.96 15.01 10.78
C GLU A 222 4.63 15.05 11.57
N MET A 223 4.45 16.01 12.48
CA MET A 223 3.18 16.25 13.14
C MET A 223 2.06 16.65 12.17
N LEU A 224 2.37 17.38 11.11
CA LEU A 224 1.38 17.69 10.07
C LEU A 224 0.89 16.43 9.35
N HIS A 225 1.68 15.36 9.24
CA HIS A 225 1.23 14.10 8.66
C HIS A 225 0.17 13.38 9.50
N LEU A 226 0.14 13.57 10.84
CA LEU A 226 -0.94 13.07 11.68
C LEU A 226 -2.25 13.81 11.39
N ARG A 227 -2.17 15.13 11.17
CA ARG A 227 -3.36 15.97 10.94
C ARG A 227 -3.86 15.93 9.50
N HIS A 228 -2.94 15.77 8.54
CA HIS A 228 -3.22 15.79 7.10
C HIS A 228 -2.80 14.46 6.47
N PRO A 229 -3.65 13.43 6.56
CA PRO A 229 -3.32 12.13 5.96
C PRO A 229 -3.14 12.26 4.45
N ALA A 230 -2.35 11.36 3.89
CA ALA A 230 -2.13 11.32 2.45
C ALA A 230 -3.43 11.03 1.69
N GLU A 231 -3.66 11.75 0.59
CA GLU A 231 -4.78 11.53 -0.32
C GLU A 231 -4.38 10.58 -1.46
N GLU A 232 -5.27 9.65 -1.77
CA GLU A 232 -5.11 8.75 -2.90
C GLU A 232 -5.90 9.28 -4.11
N ARG A 233 -5.20 9.45 -5.23
CA ARG A 233 -5.79 9.88 -6.51
C ARG A 233 -5.43 8.88 -7.60
N GLY A 234 -6.16 7.77 -7.66
CA GLY A 234 -5.90 6.67 -8.59
C GLY A 234 -4.52 6.02 -8.35
N ALA A 235 -3.61 6.11 -9.32
CA ALA A 235 -2.25 5.58 -9.20
C ALA A 235 -1.28 6.47 -8.40
N ARG A 236 -1.69 7.69 -8.07
CA ARG A 236 -0.85 8.68 -7.38
C ARG A 236 -1.27 8.81 -5.93
N ARG A 237 -0.27 8.88 -5.06
CA ARG A 237 -0.44 9.22 -3.65
C ARG A 237 0.11 10.62 -3.42
N CYS A 238 -0.75 11.52 -2.95
CA CYS A 238 -0.37 12.88 -2.56
C CYS A 238 -0.18 12.93 -1.05
N VAL A 239 1.07 12.92 -0.61
CA VAL A 239 1.42 12.97 0.83
C VAL A 239 1.35 14.41 1.35
N HIS A 240 1.84 15.37 0.56
CA HIS A 240 1.80 16.80 0.90
C HIS A 240 0.68 17.47 0.11
N THR A 241 -0.56 17.38 0.62
CA THR A 241 -1.74 18.01 0.05
C THR A 241 -1.66 19.54 0.10
N ARG A 242 -2.61 20.24 -0.54
CA ARG A 242 -2.70 21.69 -0.43
C ARG A 242 -2.87 22.14 1.02
N ALA A 243 -3.77 21.48 1.75
CA ALA A 243 -4.01 21.74 3.16
C ALA A 243 -2.74 21.54 4.01
N PHE A 244 -1.97 20.48 3.76
CA PHE A 244 -0.68 20.26 4.39
C PHE A 244 0.29 21.42 4.14
N LYS A 245 0.47 21.83 2.87
CA LYS A 245 1.37 22.91 2.49
C LYS A 245 0.96 24.26 3.08
N ASP A 246 -0.33 24.53 3.17
CA ASP A 246 -0.84 25.75 3.77
C ASP A 246 -0.67 25.76 5.29
N ALA A 247 -0.79 24.60 5.95
CA ALA A 247 -0.45 24.45 7.36
C ALA A 247 1.06 24.60 7.60
N GLU A 248 1.91 23.99 6.74
CA GLU A 248 3.37 24.12 6.84
C GLU A 248 3.85 25.57 6.79
N LYS A 249 3.21 26.43 6.00
CA LYS A 249 3.53 27.86 5.91
C LYS A 249 3.33 28.62 7.22
N ARG A 250 2.54 28.08 8.16
CA ARG A 250 2.29 28.68 9.47
C ARG A 250 3.46 28.51 10.43
N PHE A 251 4.44 27.68 10.09
CA PHE A 251 5.62 27.50 10.94
C PHE A 251 6.42 28.80 11.00
N GLU A 252 6.65 29.27 12.21
CA GLU A 252 7.46 30.46 12.46
C GLU A 252 8.89 30.26 11.93
N ARG A 253 9.47 31.30 11.29
CA ARG A 253 10.82 31.22 10.73
C ARG A 253 11.04 30.08 9.71
N LEU A 254 9.99 29.67 8.96
CA LEU A 254 10.04 28.58 7.98
C LEU A 254 11.21 28.71 7.00
N LYS A 255 11.45 29.92 6.47
CA LYS A 255 12.54 30.17 5.51
C LYS A 255 13.90 29.86 6.11
N GLU A 256 14.11 30.29 7.34
CA GLU A 256 15.35 30.06 8.08
C GLU A 256 15.54 28.58 8.42
N ALA A 257 14.50 27.92 8.94
CA ALA A 257 14.53 26.49 9.20
C ALA A 257 14.90 25.68 7.95
N LYS A 258 14.28 25.99 6.80
CA LYS A 258 14.63 25.34 5.52
C LYS A 258 16.06 25.67 5.06
N ALA A 259 16.58 26.85 5.34
CA ALA A 259 17.97 27.20 5.03
C ALA A 259 18.97 26.40 5.91
N LEU A 260 18.64 26.19 7.18
CA LEU A 260 19.44 25.35 8.08
C LEU A 260 19.48 23.87 7.60
N LEU A 261 18.35 23.32 7.15
CA LEU A 261 18.31 21.95 6.64
C LEU A 261 19.18 21.75 5.38
N ARG A 262 19.28 22.75 4.51
CA ARG A 262 20.16 22.70 3.32
C ARG A 262 21.65 22.71 3.68
N LYS A 263 22.00 23.22 4.84
CA LYS A 263 23.38 23.33 5.33
C LYS A 263 23.79 22.18 6.25
N LEU A 264 22.92 21.16 6.38
CA LEU A 264 23.28 19.98 7.18
C LEU A 264 24.54 19.32 6.60
N PRO A 265 25.54 19.03 7.43
CA PRO A 265 26.82 18.46 7.02
C PRO A 265 26.70 17.02 6.54
#